data_e0eedc579b930f3d38710f9359654150
#
_entry.id   e0eedc579b930f3d38710f9359654150
#
_cell.length_a   1.000
_cell.length_b   1.000
_cell.length_c   1.000
_cell.angle_alpha   90.00
_cell.angle_beta   90.00
_cell.angle_gamma   90.00
#
_symmetry.space_group_name_H-M   'P 1'
#
loop_
_entity.id
_entity.type
_entity.pdbx_description
1 polymer ?
#
loop_
_entity_poly.entity_id
_entity_poly.type
_entity_poly.pdbx_seq_one_letter_code
_entity_poly.pdbx_strand_id
1 'polypeptide(L)'
;MIRSRRTLLTAFAGLAATAIAAPVFAGEGSSPVRFADARAPAPNFVGIGKWFNSAPLSISDLRGKVVLVDFWTYGCYNCVNTLPYVTKLYETYKQKGLVVVGIHTPEFPFERSAGNVQAALKRHGITYPVAQDNESATWNAWRNQYWPAQYIVDQRGNVVFSHAGEGQYDEIERTVRRLLNATS
;
A
#
# COMPACT_ATOMS: atom_id res chain seq x y z
N MET A 1 -86.15 -45.52 16.17
CA MET A 1 -85.45 -44.91 14.98
C MET A 1 -84.42 -43.97 15.49
N ILE A 2 -83.15 -44.42 15.54
CA ILE A 2 -82.04 -43.63 16.05
C ILE A 2 -81.07 -43.44 14.90
N ARG A 3 -80.93 -42.20 14.41
CA ARG A 3 -79.94 -41.82 13.38
C ARG A 3 -78.64 -41.36 14.06
N SER A 4 -77.61 -42.15 13.88
CA SER A 4 -76.25 -41.85 14.27
C SER A 4 -75.64 -40.76 13.34
N ARG A 5 -75.16 -39.67 13.92
CA ARG A 5 -74.35 -38.62 13.20
C ARG A 5 -72.88 -38.98 13.33
N ARG A 6 -72.22 -39.30 12.21
CA ARG A 6 -70.75 -39.46 12.13
C ARG A 6 -70.15 -38.09 11.97
N THR A 7 -69.32 -37.71 12.93
CA THR A 7 -68.49 -36.50 12.88
C THR A 7 -67.24 -36.84 12.13
N LEU A 8 -66.99 -36.16 11.01
CA LEU A 8 -65.73 -36.22 10.27
C LEU A 8 -64.75 -35.24 10.91
N LEU A 9 -63.67 -35.75 11.47
CA LEU A 9 -62.49 -34.92 11.83
C LEU A 9 -61.68 -34.72 10.59
N THR A 10 -61.54 -33.47 10.11
CA THR A 10 -60.57 -33.03 9.11
C THR A 10 -59.31 -32.65 9.82
N ALA A 11 -58.23 -33.41 9.58
CA ALA A 11 -56.86 -33.08 10.03
C ALA A 11 -56.27 -32.06 9.08
N PHE A 12 -55.98 -30.89 9.59
CA PHE A 12 -55.14 -29.88 8.88
C PHE A 12 -53.69 -30.25 9.07
N ALA A 13 -53.01 -30.67 8.00
CA ALA A 13 -51.58 -30.80 7.95
C ALA A 13 -50.94 -29.42 7.72
N GLY A 14 -50.31 -28.87 8.76
CA GLY A 14 -49.56 -27.64 8.67
C GLY A 14 -48.24 -27.89 7.93
N LEU A 15 -48.06 -27.27 6.75
CA LEU A 15 -46.76 -27.19 6.10
C LEU A 15 -45.91 -26.18 6.89
N ALA A 16 -44.86 -26.64 7.55
CA ALA A 16 -43.81 -25.79 8.09
C ALA A 16 -42.88 -25.38 6.92
N ALA A 17 -42.94 -24.12 6.50
CA ALA A 17 -41.99 -23.55 5.56
C ALA A 17 -40.67 -23.28 6.31
N THR A 18 -39.68 -24.12 6.09
CA THR A 18 -38.29 -23.85 6.51
C THR A 18 -37.72 -22.77 5.59
N ALA A 19 -37.59 -21.56 6.11
CA ALA A 19 -36.85 -20.49 5.46
C ALA A 19 -35.33 -20.83 5.48
N ILE A 20 -34.78 -21.19 4.33
CA ILE A 20 -33.32 -21.35 4.14
C ILE A 20 -32.75 -19.93 4.03
N ALA A 21 -32.14 -19.45 5.11
CA ALA A 21 -31.35 -18.21 5.06
C ALA A 21 -30.10 -18.46 4.22
N ALA A 22 -30.05 -17.85 3.04
CA ALA A 22 -28.84 -17.82 2.23
C ALA A 22 -27.74 -17.03 2.98
N PRO A 23 -26.49 -17.52 3.04
CA PRO A 23 -25.40 -16.73 3.60
C PRO A 23 -25.19 -15.50 2.73
N VAL A 24 -25.34 -14.32 3.32
CA VAL A 24 -24.89 -13.05 2.74
C VAL A 24 -23.38 -13.11 2.75
N PHE A 25 -22.76 -13.37 1.60
CA PHE A 25 -21.34 -13.13 1.41
C PHE A 25 -21.13 -11.61 1.49
N ALA A 26 -20.76 -11.13 2.69
CA ALA A 26 -20.18 -9.81 2.84
C ALA A 26 -18.93 -9.80 1.97
N GLY A 27 -18.93 -8.94 0.93
CA GLY A 27 -17.78 -8.77 0.05
C GLY A 27 -16.55 -8.51 0.90
N GLU A 28 -15.56 -9.40 0.81
CA GLU A 28 -14.24 -9.19 1.36
C GLU A 28 -13.65 -7.98 0.62
N GLY A 29 -13.83 -6.81 1.23
CA GLY A 29 -13.02 -5.65 0.89
C GLY A 29 -11.56 -6.09 1.05
N SER A 30 -10.76 -5.93 0.00
CA SER A 30 -9.34 -6.22 -0.01
C SER A 30 -8.69 -5.56 1.20
N SER A 31 -8.46 -6.35 2.24
CA SER A 31 -7.73 -5.90 3.43
C SER A 31 -6.33 -5.51 2.96
N PRO A 32 -5.85 -4.31 3.31
CA PRO A 32 -4.45 -3.96 3.06
C PRO A 32 -3.59 -5.04 3.68
N VAL A 33 -2.56 -5.49 2.96
CA VAL A 33 -1.56 -6.41 3.50
C VAL A 33 -0.92 -5.67 4.68
N ARG A 34 -1.47 -5.87 5.87
CA ARG A 34 -0.84 -5.41 7.09
C ARG A 34 0.33 -6.35 7.31
N PHE A 35 1.54 -5.82 7.32
CA PHE A 35 2.60 -6.50 8.06
C PHE A 35 2.16 -6.43 9.54
N ALA A 36 1.29 -7.40 9.91
CA ALA A 36 0.72 -7.45 11.24
C ALA A 36 1.83 -7.70 12.24
N ASP A 37 1.93 -6.83 13.23
CA ASP A 37 2.46 -7.02 14.57
C ASP A 37 3.96 -7.34 14.79
N ALA A 38 4.79 -7.52 13.78
CA ALA A 38 6.23 -7.56 13.95
C ALA A 38 6.86 -6.39 13.19
N ARG A 39 7.43 -5.44 13.92
CA ARG A 39 8.36 -4.43 13.39
C ARG A 39 9.52 -5.15 12.73
N ALA A 40 9.34 -5.52 11.46
CA ALA A 40 10.38 -6.21 10.71
C ALA A 40 11.42 -5.19 10.24
N PRO A 41 12.72 -5.49 10.35
CA PRO A 41 13.76 -4.65 9.76
C PRO A 41 13.46 -4.41 8.28
N ALA A 42 13.51 -3.15 7.86
CA ALA A 42 13.34 -2.79 6.45
C ALA A 42 14.50 -3.38 5.63
N PRO A 43 14.24 -4.05 4.51
CA PRO A 43 15.26 -4.48 3.59
C PRO A 43 16.04 -3.28 3.04
N ASN A 44 17.30 -3.49 2.64
CA ASN A 44 18.08 -2.43 2.01
C ASN A 44 17.65 -2.23 0.54
N PHE A 45 18.10 -1.12 -0.06
CA PHE A 45 18.02 -0.89 -1.50
C PHE A 45 19.17 -1.64 -2.18
N VAL A 46 18.83 -2.61 -3.02
CA VAL A 46 19.80 -3.50 -3.66
C VAL A 46 19.62 -3.51 -5.18
N GLY A 47 20.68 -3.75 -5.93
CA GLY A 47 20.63 -3.84 -7.39
C GLY A 47 20.23 -2.54 -8.11
N ILE A 48 20.40 -1.39 -7.45
CA ILE A 48 20.03 -0.09 -8.02
C ILE A 48 21.03 0.31 -9.12
N GLY A 49 20.52 0.50 -10.32
CA GLY A 49 21.33 0.91 -11.48
C GLY A 49 21.69 2.39 -11.46
N LYS A 50 20.79 3.25 -11.01
CA LYS A 50 20.98 4.70 -10.96
C LYS A 50 20.16 5.35 -9.83
N TRP A 51 20.74 6.38 -9.23
CA TRP A 51 20.06 7.30 -8.32
C TRP A 51 19.85 8.65 -8.98
N PHE A 52 18.73 9.28 -8.67
CA PHE A 52 18.34 10.63 -9.09
C PHE A 52 18.08 11.47 -7.85
N ASN A 53 18.34 12.75 -7.92
CA ASN A 53 18.14 13.75 -6.86
C ASN A 53 18.95 13.51 -5.58
N SER A 54 19.80 12.48 -5.53
CA SER A 54 20.70 12.20 -4.39
C SER A 54 21.89 11.33 -4.81
N ALA A 55 22.90 11.25 -3.93
CA ALA A 55 23.84 10.15 -3.92
C ALA A 55 23.11 8.83 -3.52
N PRO A 56 23.73 7.66 -3.75
CA PRO A 56 23.19 6.39 -3.26
C PRO A 56 22.91 6.43 -1.76
N LEU A 57 21.76 5.85 -1.37
CA LEU A 57 21.30 5.75 0.02
C LEU A 57 21.15 4.29 0.42
N SER A 58 21.25 4.03 1.72
CA SER A 58 20.89 2.75 2.33
C SER A 58 19.92 2.98 3.50
N ILE A 59 19.22 1.95 3.93
CA ILE A 59 18.37 2.02 5.12
C ILE A 59 19.17 2.35 6.38
N SER A 60 20.44 1.93 6.45
CA SER A 60 21.34 2.28 7.56
C SER A 60 21.67 3.77 7.62
N ASP A 61 21.85 4.43 6.46
CA ASP A 61 22.14 5.87 6.37
C ASP A 61 20.95 6.72 6.79
N LEU A 62 19.74 6.13 6.75
CA LEU A 62 18.48 6.79 7.07
C LEU A 62 18.02 6.57 8.51
N ARG A 63 18.86 5.98 9.37
CA ARG A 63 18.56 5.85 10.80
C ARG A 63 18.31 7.20 11.45
N GLY A 64 17.35 7.28 12.36
CA GLY A 64 16.92 8.54 12.97
C GLY A 64 15.94 9.36 12.13
N LYS A 65 15.63 8.92 10.89
CA LYS A 65 14.64 9.53 10.02
C LYS A 65 13.41 8.64 9.91
N VAL A 66 12.25 9.26 9.66
CA VAL A 66 11.07 8.56 9.17
C VAL A 66 11.22 8.45 7.66
N VAL A 67 11.08 7.24 7.10
CA VAL A 67 11.26 7.02 5.66
C VAL A 67 9.96 6.53 5.05
N LEU A 68 9.51 7.20 3.99
CA LEU A 68 8.49 6.68 3.09
C LEU A 68 9.17 6.10 1.86
N VAL A 69 9.05 4.80 1.66
CA VAL A 69 9.49 4.11 0.44
C VAL A 69 8.28 3.95 -0.47
N ASP A 70 8.35 4.50 -1.67
CA ASP A 70 7.28 4.52 -2.66
C ASP A 70 7.71 3.76 -3.92
N PHE A 71 7.14 2.56 -4.12
CA PHE A 71 7.34 1.79 -5.35
C PHE A 71 6.41 2.29 -6.43
N TRP A 72 6.96 2.74 -7.54
CA TRP A 72 6.21 3.36 -8.62
C TRP A 72 6.85 3.16 -9.99
N THR A 73 6.11 3.47 -11.02
CA THR A 73 6.62 3.69 -12.37
C THR A 73 5.80 4.76 -13.11
N TYR A 74 6.40 5.43 -14.07
CA TYR A 74 5.74 6.55 -14.75
C TYR A 74 4.69 6.12 -15.77
N GLY A 75 4.64 4.85 -16.19
CA GLY A 75 3.60 4.31 -17.05
C GLY A 75 2.37 3.79 -16.32
N CYS A 76 2.43 3.69 -15.00
CA CYS A 76 1.33 3.21 -14.17
C CYS A 76 0.37 4.36 -13.84
N TYR A 77 -0.88 4.26 -14.26
CA TYR A 77 -1.91 5.30 -14.03
C TYR A 77 -2.11 5.62 -12.55
N ASN A 78 -2.33 4.61 -11.71
CA ASN A 78 -2.53 4.79 -10.26
C ASN A 78 -1.29 5.38 -9.57
N CYS A 79 -0.08 5.06 -10.07
CA CYS A 79 1.15 5.66 -9.56
C CYS A 79 1.16 7.16 -9.83
N VAL A 80 0.86 7.56 -11.07
CA VAL A 80 0.82 8.98 -11.46
C VAL A 80 -0.20 9.76 -10.63
N ASN A 81 -1.37 9.17 -10.34
CA ASN A 81 -2.37 9.78 -9.45
C ASN A 81 -1.86 9.92 -8.01
N THR A 82 -0.99 9.04 -7.54
CA THR A 82 -0.44 9.05 -6.19
C THR A 82 0.68 10.09 -6.02
N LEU A 83 1.48 10.37 -7.06
CA LEU A 83 2.65 11.26 -6.99
C LEU A 83 2.38 12.65 -6.39
N PRO A 84 1.27 13.36 -6.67
CA PRO A 84 1.00 14.67 -6.07
C PRO A 84 0.93 14.61 -4.53
N TYR A 85 0.37 13.52 -3.98
CA TYR A 85 0.26 13.31 -2.54
C TYR A 85 1.62 13.01 -1.91
N VAL A 86 2.41 12.14 -2.54
CA VAL A 86 3.77 11.82 -2.09
C VAL A 86 4.68 13.05 -2.12
N THR A 87 4.61 13.84 -3.20
CA THR A 87 5.36 15.10 -3.33
C THR A 87 4.95 16.10 -2.26
N LYS A 88 3.64 16.29 -2.05
CA LYS A 88 3.12 17.18 -1.00
C LYS A 88 3.56 16.74 0.39
N LEU A 89 3.50 15.44 0.67
CA LEU A 89 3.93 14.88 1.95
C LEU A 89 5.42 15.17 2.19
N TYR A 90 6.26 14.90 1.17
CA TYR A 90 7.69 15.21 1.24
C TYR A 90 7.94 16.69 1.52
N GLU A 91 7.37 17.59 0.75
CA GLU A 91 7.55 19.03 0.91
C GLU A 91 7.11 19.52 2.31
N THR A 92 6.03 18.95 2.85
CA THR A 92 5.49 19.33 4.15
C THR A 92 6.37 18.88 5.33
N TYR A 93 7.01 17.71 5.22
CA TYR A 93 7.67 17.08 6.36
C TYR A 93 9.17 16.86 6.22
N LYS A 94 9.79 17.16 5.07
CA LYS A 94 11.25 16.98 4.85
C LYS A 94 12.11 17.70 5.89
N GLN A 95 11.73 18.91 6.29
CA GLN A 95 12.45 19.68 7.31
C GLN A 95 12.19 19.16 8.75
N LYS A 96 11.17 18.29 8.91
CA LYS A 96 10.84 17.68 10.19
C LYS A 96 11.43 16.26 10.34
N GLY A 97 12.20 15.82 9.35
CA GLY A 97 12.88 14.52 9.41
C GLY A 97 12.24 13.41 8.58
N LEU A 98 11.28 13.72 7.70
CA LEU A 98 10.80 12.78 6.68
C LEU A 98 11.79 12.70 5.51
N VAL A 99 12.15 11.50 5.12
CA VAL A 99 12.80 11.20 3.85
C VAL A 99 11.83 10.39 2.99
N VAL A 100 11.69 10.75 1.73
CA VAL A 100 10.98 9.93 0.74
C VAL A 100 12.01 9.32 -0.19
N VAL A 101 11.89 8.03 -0.45
CA VAL A 101 12.69 7.30 -1.44
C VAL A 101 11.75 6.64 -2.43
N GLY A 102 11.69 7.17 -3.65
CA GLY A 102 10.96 6.54 -4.75
C GLY A 102 11.77 5.39 -5.34
N ILE A 103 11.20 4.21 -5.42
CA ILE A 103 11.78 3.07 -6.11
C ILE A 103 11.08 2.92 -7.45
N HIS A 104 11.74 3.35 -8.52
CA HIS A 104 11.23 3.21 -9.87
C HIS A 104 11.55 1.82 -10.39
N THR A 105 10.57 0.92 -10.32
CA THR A 105 10.67 -0.44 -10.87
C THR A 105 9.81 -0.52 -12.14
N PRO A 106 10.40 -0.81 -13.32
CA PRO A 106 9.69 -0.77 -14.58
C PRO A 106 8.68 -1.92 -14.71
N GLU A 107 7.48 -1.61 -15.18
CA GLU A 107 6.48 -2.59 -15.63
C GLU A 107 6.72 -2.95 -17.10
N PHE A 108 7.12 -1.96 -17.92
CA PHE A 108 7.34 -2.11 -19.35
C PHE A 108 8.79 -1.82 -19.76
N PRO A 109 9.27 -2.40 -20.89
CA PRO A 109 10.66 -2.22 -21.35
C PRO A 109 11.06 -0.75 -21.58
N PHE A 110 10.15 0.10 -22.05
CA PHE A 110 10.45 1.51 -22.33
C PHE A 110 10.72 2.33 -21.04
N GLU A 111 10.29 1.84 -19.89
CA GLU A 111 10.49 2.48 -18.59
C GLU A 111 11.90 2.28 -18.03
N ARG A 112 12.68 1.36 -18.62
CA ARG A 112 14.08 1.09 -18.21
C ARG A 112 15.04 2.22 -18.56
N SER A 113 14.66 3.16 -19.45
CA SER A 113 15.50 4.27 -19.86
C SER A 113 15.67 5.28 -18.75
N ALA A 114 16.91 5.49 -18.29
CA ALA A 114 17.23 6.51 -17.29
C ALA A 114 16.86 7.94 -17.77
N GLY A 115 16.94 8.20 -19.07
CA GLY A 115 16.50 9.47 -19.66
C GLY A 115 15.00 9.68 -19.54
N ASN A 116 14.21 8.62 -19.76
CA ASN A 116 12.76 8.66 -19.60
C ASN A 116 12.34 8.84 -18.14
N VAL A 117 13.02 8.14 -17.22
CA VAL A 117 12.81 8.34 -15.78
C VAL A 117 13.11 9.79 -15.39
N GLN A 118 14.25 10.34 -15.80
CA GLN A 118 14.61 11.74 -15.54
C GLN A 118 13.55 12.73 -16.09
N ALA A 119 13.05 12.48 -17.29
CA ALA A 119 12.00 13.31 -17.88
C ALA A 119 10.68 13.20 -17.07
N ALA A 120 10.33 12.02 -16.58
CA ALA A 120 9.17 11.81 -15.73
C ALA A 120 9.33 12.53 -14.38
N LEU A 121 10.49 12.44 -13.72
CA LEU A 121 10.76 13.16 -12.48
C LEU A 121 10.52 14.67 -12.65
N LYS A 122 11.02 15.23 -13.75
CA LYS A 122 10.86 16.65 -14.09
C LYS A 122 9.39 17.01 -14.34
N ARG A 123 8.67 16.18 -15.09
CA ARG A 123 7.24 16.37 -15.42
C ARG A 123 6.37 16.39 -14.18
N HIS A 124 6.65 15.52 -13.22
CA HIS A 124 5.84 15.36 -12.00
C HIS A 124 6.40 16.16 -10.81
N GLY A 125 7.43 16.98 -11.00
CA GLY A 125 8.01 17.82 -9.94
C GLY A 125 8.61 17.02 -8.78
N ILE A 126 9.14 15.82 -9.07
CA ILE A 126 9.76 14.94 -8.07
C ILE A 126 11.15 15.42 -7.74
N THR A 127 11.35 15.86 -6.50
CA THR A 127 12.62 16.39 -5.98
C THR A 127 13.24 15.50 -4.91
N TYR A 128 12.50 14.55 -4.36
CA TYR A 128 13.03 13.57 -3.42
C TYR A 128 13.90 12.52 -4.11
N PRO A 129 14.77 11.79 -3.36
CA PRO A 129 15.59 10.69 -3.86
C PRO A 129 14.80 9.65 -4.62
N VAL A 130 15.27 9.25 -5.79
CA VAL A 130 14.69 8.17 -6.58
C VAL A 130 15.77 7.18 -7.01
N ALA A 131 15.51 5.90 -6.77
CA ALA A 131 16.35 4.77 -7.16
C ALA A 131 15.74 4.02 -8.34
N GLN A 132 16.51 3.77 -9.40
CA GLN A 132 16.06 3.00 -10.55
C GLN A 132 16.38 1.51 -10.38
N ASP A 133 15.34 0.70 -10.17
CA ASP A 133 15.40 -0.73 -9.88
C ASP A 133 15.02 -1.56 -11.13
N ASN A 134 15.82 -1.45 -12.18
CA ASN A 134 15.51 -2.07 -13.48
C ASN A 134 15.47 -3.61 -13.44
N GLU A 135 16.18 -4.23 -12.52
CA GLU A 135 16.25 -5.69 -12.38
C GLU A 135 15.31 -6.21 -11.26
N SER A 136 14.47 -5.33 -10.71
CA SER A 136 13.51 -5.65 -9.64
C SER A 136 14.19 -6.27 -8.40
N ALA A 137 15.46 -5.98 -8.17
CA ALA A 137 16.20 -6.55 -7.04
C ALA A 137 15.71 -5.98 -5.71
N THR A 138 15.50 -4.66 -5.63
CA THR A 138 14.90 -4.00 -4.46
C THR A 138 13.43 -4.38 -4.32
N TRP A 139 12.68 -4.42 -5.40
CA TRP A 139 11.30 -4.90 -5.42
C TRP A 139 11.18 -6.28 -4.75
N ASN A 140 12.01 -7.24 -5.16
CA ASN A 140 12.01 -8.60 -4.64
C ASN A 140 12.47 -8.67 -3.17
N ALA A 141 13.49 -7.87 -2.80
CA ALA A 141 13.96 -7.79 -1.41
C ALA A 141 12.86 -7.29 -0.46
N TRP A 142 12.04 -6.33 -0.91
CA TRP A 142 10.89 -5.81 -0.17
C TRP A 142 9.65 -6.69 -0.29
N ARG A 143 9.69 -7.78 -1.06
CA ARG A 143 8.55 -8.66 -1.37
C ARG A 143 7.35 -7.87 -1.90
N ASN A 144 7.64 -6.80 -2.66
CA ASN A 144 6.59 -5.98 -3.24
C ASN A 144 5.87 -6.74 -4.36
N GLN A 145 4.59 -6.44 -4.59
CA GLN A 145 3.75 -7.15 -5.55
C GLN A 145 2.89 -6.20 -6.41
N TYR A 146 2.83 -4.92 -6.05
CA TYR A 146 1.88 -3.98 -6.65
C TYR A 146 2.51 -2.62 -6.93
N TRP A 147 1.97 -1.92 -7.92
CA TRP A 147 2.19 -0.51 -8.18
C TRP A 147 0.87 0.27 -8.01
N PRO A 148 0.87 1.44 -7.34
CA PRO A 148 1.91 1.86 -6.40
C PRO A 148 1.89 1.03 -5.12
N ALA A 149 2.97 1.06 -4.36
CA ALA A 149 2.97 0.54 -3.00
C ALA A 149 3.88 1.40 -2.10
N GLN A 150 3.36 1.74 -0.92
CA GLN A 150 4.06 2.58 0.04
C GLN A 150 4.39 1.80 1.30
N TYR A 151 5.59 2.03 1.82
CA TYR A 151 6.07 1.47 3.08
C TYR A 151 6.60 2.60 3.96
N ILE A 152 6.20 2.64 5.23
CA ILE A 152 6.75 3.59 6.19
C ILE A 152 7.71 2.85 7.12
N VAL A 153 8.94 3.38 7.19
CA VAL A 153 10.01 2.88 8.03
C VAL A 153 10.22 3.86 9.18
N ASP A 154 10.28 3.35 10.39
CA ASP A 154 10.52 4.16 11.60
C ASP A 154 12.01 4.54 11.72
N GLN A 155 12.34 5.40 12.69
CA GLN A 155 13.70 5.89 12.93
C GLN A 155 14.68 4.77 13.34
N ARG A 156 14.14 3.61 13.75
CA ARG A 156 14.94 2.41 14.07
C ARG A 156 15.17 1.53 12.85
N GLY A 157 14.60 1.92 11.69
CA GLY A 157 14.72 1.18 10.43
C GLY A 157 13.81 -0.03 10.34
N ASN A 158 12.67 -0.04 11.02
CA ASN A 158 11.68 -1.10 10.89
C ASN A 158 10.49 -0.64 10.05
N VAL A 159 9.97 -1.51 9.20
CA VAL A 159 8.70 -1.27 8.51
C VAL A 159 7.57 -1.31 9.54
N VAL A 160 6.80 -0.23 9.62
CA VAL A 160 5.69 -0.07 10.59
C VAL A 160 4.33 0.14 9.94
N PHE A 161 4.32 0.35 8.62
CA PHE A 161 3.11 0.50 7.82
C PHE A 161 3.40 0.11 6.37
N SER A 162 2.41 -0.45 5.69
CA SER A 162 2.43 -0.64 4.25
C SER A 162 1.04 -0.51 3.66
N HIS A 163 0.99 -0.02 2.43
CA HIS A 163 -0.23 0.07 1.63
C HIS A 163 0.07 -0.27 0.17
N ALA A 164 -0.79 -1.06 -0.45
CA ALA A 164 -0.73 -1.40 -1.87
C ALA A 164 -1.91 -0.75 -2.61
N GLY A 165 -1.63 -0.14 -3.75
CA GLY A 165 -2.59 0.57 -4.57
C GLY A 165 -2.70 2.05 -4.24
N GLU A 166 -3.58 2.74 -4.97
CA GLU A 166 -3.90 4.15 -4.78
C GLU A 166 -4.78 4.35 -3.54
N GLY A 167 -4.58 5.46 -2.81
CA GLY A 167 -5.44 5.83 -1.66
C GLY A 167 -4.74 5.77 -0.30
N GLN A 168 -5.55 5.73 0.76
CA GLN A 168 -5.14 5.78 2.18
C GLN A 168 -4.21 6.95 2.57
N TYR A 169 -4.25 8.04 1.85
CA TYR A 169 -3.35 9.18 2.02
C TYR A 169 -3.40 9.77 3.44
N ASP A 170 -4.60 9.85 4.03
CA ASP A 170 -4.78 10.35 5.39
C ASP A 170 -4.13 9.41 6.44
N GLU A 171 -4.16 8.11 6.22
CA GLU A 171 -3.55 7.14 7.14
C GLU A 171 -2.01 7.16 7.02
N ILE A 172 -1.51 7.28 5.79
CA ILE A 172 -0.08 7.47 5.53
C ILE A 172 0.41 8.74 6.23
N GLU A 173 -0.26 9.87 6.04
CA GLU A 173 0.12 11.14 6.67
C GLU A 173 0.01 11.06 8.19
N ARG A 174 -1.07 10.52 8.74
CA ARG A 174 -1.21 10.32 10.21
C ARG A 174 -0.07 9.49 10.78
N THR A 175 0.33 8.42 10.08
CA THR A 175 1.43 7.56 10.52
C THR A 175 2.75 8.30 10.51
N VAL A 176 3.07 9.03 9.44
CA VAL A 176 4.27 9.88 9.33
C VAL A 176 4.30 10.90 10.47
N ARG A 177 3.23 11.65 10.68
CA ARG A 177 3.13 12.66 11.75
C ARG A 177 3.34 12.07 13.14
N ARG A 178 2.72 10.92 13.43
CA ARG A 178 2.89 10.24 14.71
C ARG A 178 4.34 9.85 14.96
N LEU A 179 5.04 9.32 13.95
CA LEU A 179 6.44 8.93 14.09
C LEU A 179 7.37 10.14 14.24
N LEU A 180 7.14 11.22 13.51
CA LEU A 180 7.93 12.45 13.63
C LEU A 180 7.77 13.12 15.00
N ASN A 181 6.57 13.09 15.58
CA ASN A 181 6.30 13.66 16.91
C ASN A 181 6.81 12.80 18.08
N ALA A 182 7.07 11.50 17.85
CA ALA A 182 7.59 10.61 18.90
C ALA A 182 9.06 10.84 19.27
N THR A 183 9.75 11.75 18.56
CA THR A 183 11.18 12.10 18.72
C THR A 183 11.41 13.53 19.21
N SER A 184 10.31 14.25 19.54
CA SER A 184 10.35 15.65 20.03
C SER A 184 10.38 15.69 21.54
#